data_a97de6e8f15b43b4471f96cadb52f2b3
#
_entry.id   a97de6e8f15b43b4471f96cadb52f2b3
#
_cell.length_a   1.000
_cell.length_b   1.000
_cell.length_c   1.000
_cell.angle_alpha   90.00
_cell.angle_beta   90.00
_cell.angle_gamma   90.00
#
_symmetry.space_group_name_H-M   'P 1'
#
loop_
_entity.id
_entity.type
_entity.pdbx_description
1 polymer ?
#
loop_
_entity_poly.entity_id
_entity_poly.type
_entity_poly.pdbx_seq_one_letter_code
_entity_poly.pdbx_strand_id
1 'polypeptide(L)'
;MKLKQASAVLGVEPKDLQNLVQFKVLRPTRRDGLYWFDNQLLLEAKVAFCLKESLGTSTEVLARFTQVLSTNLRKAQVNRLRYLWLRSLPARGREAVEVRIPVRELANEIEKQLPRADVYQDLPRGRKRPGWKRDFARSLEAAAGDLLGVTKSQIVETIGAYRADKKRLPEITVATSRKSA
;
A
#
# COMPACT_ATOMS: atom_id res chain seq x y z
N MET A 1 4.59 5.16 -15.45
CA MET A 1 3.82 6.19 -14.71
C MET A 1 4.58 6.66 -13.48
N LYS A 2 4.25 7.83 -12.95
CA LYS A 2 4.88 8.41 -11.74
C LYS A 2 4.25 7.86 -10.46
N LEU A 3 4.90 8.06 -9.30
CA LEU A 3 4.49 7.52 -8.00
C LEU A 3 3.00 7.78 -7.67
N LYS A 4 2.50 9.02 -7.84
CA LYS A 4 1.10 9.36 -7.56
C LYS A 4 0.11 8.65 -8.47
N GLN A 5 0.45 8.52 -9.75
CA GLN A 5 -0.35 7.77 -10.71
C GLN A 5 -0.38 6.28 -10.36
N ALA A 6 0.79 5.71 -10.04
CA ALA A 6 0.92 4.33 -9.62
C ALA A 6 0.12 4.04 -8.34
N SER A 7 0.17 4.93 -7.34
CA SER A 7 -0.62 4.77 -6.11
C SER A 7 -2.13 4.81 -6.36
N ALA A 8 -2.59 5.68 -7.28
CA ALA A 8 -3.99 5.76 -7.67
C ALA A 8 -4.48 4.48 -8.37
N VAL A 9 -3.66 3.93 -9.29
CA VAL A 9 -3.96 2.67 -9.98
C VAL A 9 -4.00 1.50 -9.00
N LEU A 10 -3.09 1.48 -8.02
CA LEU A 10 -3.03 0.42 -7.01
C LEU A 10 -4.09 0.56 -5.91
N GLY A 11 -4.71 1.73 -5.78
CA GLY A 11 -5.66 2.03 -4.71
C GLY A 11 -5.01 2.15 -3.33
N VAL A 12 -3.76 2.61 -3.27
CA VAL A 12 -2.98 2.73 -2.03
C VAL A 12 -2.48 4.17 -1.81
N GLU A 13 -2.13 4.50 -0.58
CA GLU A 13 -1.54 5.79 -0.28
C GLU A 13 -0.14 5.94 -0.93
N PRO A 14 0.19 7.12 -1.50
CA PRO A 14 1.52 7.37 -2.08
C PRO A 14 2.67 7.09 -1.11
N LYS A 15 2.45 7.31 0.18
CA LYS A 15 3.42 7.06 1.25
C LYS A 15 3.70 5.57 1.42
N ASP A 16 2.67 4.73 1.32
CA ASP A 16 2.86 3.28 1.44
C ASP A 16 3.65 2.72 0.27
N LEU A 17 3.35 3.18 -0.95
CA LEU A 17 4.13 2.81 -2.12
C LEU A 17 5.58 3.33 -2.02
N GLN A 18 5.79 4.53 -1.48
CA GLN A 18 7.11 5.08 -1.22
C GLN A 18 7.88 4.26 -0.19
N ASN A 19 7.22 3.78 0.87
CA ASN A 19 7.81 2.90 1.86
C ASN A 19 8.35 1.61 1.22
N LEU A 20 7.58 0.97 0.32
CA LEU A 20 8.05 -0.22 -0.40
C LEU A 20 9.33 0.06 -1.22
N VAL A 21 9.45 1.26 -1.79
CA VAL A 21 10.67 1.67 -2.51
C VAL A 21 11.83 1.92 -1.54
N GLN A 22 11.59 2.60 -0.43
CA GLN A 22 12.63 2.91 0.59
C GLN A 22 13.20 1.63 1.21
N PHE A 23 12.35 0.66 1.50
CA PHE A 23 12.76 -0.65 2.03
C PHE A 23 13.26 -1.63 0.95
N LYS A 24 13.47 -1.14 -0.28
CA LYS A 24 13.98 -1.93 -1.42
C LYS A 24 13.12 -3.14 -1.80
N VAL A 25 11.86 -3.15 -1.38
CA VAL A 25 10.86 -4.12 -1.83
C VAL A 25 10.62 -3.94 -3.33
N LEU A 26 10.49 -2.69 -3.77
CA LEU A 26 10.35 -2.30 -5.17
C LEU A 26 11.57 -1.51 -5.64
N ARG A 27 11.94 -1.69 -6.90
CA ARG A 27 13.08 -1.01 -7.52
C ARG A 27 12.64 -0.26 -8.79
N PRO A 28 11.90 0.85 -8.66
CA PRO A 28 11.47 1.64 -9.81
C PRO A 28 12.65 2.31 -10.50
N THR A 29 12.54 2.51 -11.80
CA THR A 29 13.49 3.31 -12.55
C THR A 29 13.43 4.76 -12.08
N ARG A 30 14.56 5.41 -11.93
CA ARG A 30 14.64 6.82 -11.55
C ARG A 30 14.99 7.65 -12.80
N ARG A 31 14.11 8.61 -13.16
CA ARG A 31 14.34 9.58 -14.25
C ARG A 31 14.04 10.97 -13.72
N ASP A 32 14.92 11.92 -13.94
CA ASP A 32 14.78 13.32 -13.49
C ASP A 32 14.43 13.46 -12.00
N GLY A 33 15.03 12.61 -11.16
CA GLY A 33 14.76 12.58 -9.72
C GLY A 33 13.41 11.96 -9.33
N LEU A 34 12.60 11.47 -10.28
CA LEU A 34 11.30 10.87 -10.08
C LEU A 34 11.35 9.35 -10.23
N TYR A 35 10.51 8.66 -9.45
CA TYR A 35 10.30 7.21 -9.60
C TYR A 35 9.29 6.94 -10.71
N TRP A 36 9.67 6.00 -11.60
CA TRP A 36 8.84 5.53 -12.71
C TRP A 36 8.48 4.06 -12.52
N PHE A 37 7.19 3.78 -12.64
CA PHE A 37 6.60 2.46 -12.49
C PHE A 37 6.09 1.99 -13.85
N ASP A 38 6.51 0.81 -14.28
CA ASP A 38 5.94 0.06 -15.40
C ASP A 38 4.85 -0.90 -14.92
N ASN A 39 4.15 -1.53 -15.85
CA ASN A 39 3.06 -2.45 -15.52
C ASN A 39 3.52 -3.65 -14.69
N GLN A 40 4.74 -4.13 -14.95
CA GLN A 40 5.29 -5.23 -14.18
C GLN A 40 5.57 -4.83 -12.73
N LEU A 41 6.14 -3.65 -12.52
CA LEU A 41 6.41 -3.14 -11.20
C LEU A 41 5.12 -2.84 -10.41
N LEU A 42 4.05 -2.44 -11.12
CA LEU A 42 2.72 -2.30 -10.50
C LEU A 42 2.20 -3.66 -10.01
N LEU A 43 2.39 -4.72 -10.80
CA LEU A 43 2.00 -6.06 -10.37
C LEU A 43 2.83 -6.54 -9.19
N GLU A 44 4.15 -6.33 -9.22
CA GLU A 44 5.03 -6.62 -8.08
C GLU A 44 4.55 -5.87 -6.80
N ALA A 45 4.17 -4.60 -6.94
CA ALA A 45 3.64 -3.80 -5.85
C ALA A 45 2.30 -4.35 -5.34
N LYS A 46 1.36 -4.66 -6.25
CA LYS A 46 0.04 -5.22 -5.88
C LYS A 46 0.18 -6.54 -5.13
N VAL A 47 1.08 -7.41 -5.58
CA VAL A 47 1.39 -8.67 -4.89
C VAL A 47 2.00 -8.40 -3.50
N ALA A 48 2.93 -7.43 -3.39
CA ALA A 48 3.52 -7.07 -2.10
C ALA A 48 2.47 -6.54 -1.11
N PHE A 49 1.52 -5.71 -1.56
CA PHE A 49 0.40 -5.25 -0.73
C PHE A 49 -0.52 -6.40 -0.34
N CYS A 50 -0.89 -7.27 -1.28
CA CYS A 50 -1.70 -8.45 -1.00
C CYS A 50 -1.06 -9.33 0.09
N LEU A 51 0.24 -9.58 0.02
CA LEU A 51 0.97 -10.34 1.05
C LEU A 51 1.03 -9.61 2.39
N LYS A 52 1.23 -8.28 2.36
CA LYS A 52 1.25 -7.47 3.58
C LYS A 52 -0.10 -7.52 4.30
N GLU A 53 -1.19 -7.37 3.57
CA GLU A 53 -2.55 -7.37 4.11
C GLU A 53 -2.99 -8.77 4.58
N SER A 54 -2.72 -9.80 3.77
CA SER A 54 -3.17 -11.16 4.05
C SER A 54 -2.37 -11.86 5.16
N LEU A 55 -1.06 -11.59 5.25
CA LEU A 55 -0.15 -12.28 6.17
C LEU A 55 0.33 -11.39 7.33
N GLY A 56 -0.03 -10.11 7.35
CA GLY A 56 0.50 -9.16 8.33
C GLY A 56 2.03 -9.02 8.30
N THR A 57 2.66 -9.33 7.14
CA THR A 57 4.11 -9.38 7.04
C THR A 57 4.74 -7.98 7.13
N SER A 58 5.86 -7.88 7.83
CA SER A 58 6.65 -6.64 7.86
C SER A 58 7.26 -6.35 6.49
N THR A 59 7.50 -5.07 6.21
CA THR A 59 8.11 -4.63 4.94
C THR A 59 9.51 -5.24 4.71
N GLU A 60 10.23 -5.55 5.80
CA GLU A 60 11.56 -6.21 5.75
C GLU A 60 11.45 -7.66 5.29
N VAL A 61 10.46 -8.39 5.76
CA VAL A 61 10.17 -9.76 5.31
C VAL A 61 9.77 -9.73 3.84
N LEU A 62 8.90 -8.80 3.44
CA LEU A 62 8.52 -8.60 2.04
C LEU A 62 9.72 -8.33 1.12
N ALA A 63 10.72 -7.56 1.59
CA ALA A 63 11.90 -7.26 0.79
C ALA A 63 12.68 -8.53 0.38
N ARG A 64 12.69 -9.55 1.22
CA ARG A 64 13.31 -10.86 0.92
C ARG A 64 12.46 -11.65 -0.09
N PHE A 65 11.15 -11.64 0.07
CA PHE A 65 10.22 -12.33 -0.84
C PHE A 65 10.18 -11.71 -2.22
N THR A 66 10.14 -10.38 -2.31
CA THR A 66 10.01 -9.69 -3.60
C THR A 66 11.22 -9.88 -4.50
N GLN A 67 12.40 -10.10 -3.99
CA GLN A 67 13.56 -10.39 -4.84
C GLN A 67 13.38 -11.72 -5.58
N VAL A 68 12.90 -12.76 -4.90
CA VAL A 68 12.58 -14.06 -5.52
C VAL A 68 11.36 -13.93 -6.45
N LEU A 69 10.34 -13.18 -6.00
CA LEU A 69 9.12 -12.94 -6.75
C LEU A 69 9.40 -12.20 -8.07
N SER A 70 10.16 -11.10 -8.03
CA SER A 70 10.46 -10.29 -9.22
C SER A 70 11.25 -11.11 -10.25
N THR A 71 12.18 -11.95 -9.79
CA THR A 71 12.95 -12.84 -10.66
C THR A 71 12.03 -13.86 -11.35
N ASN A 72 11.09 -14.45 -10.62
CA ASN A 72 10.16 -15.43 -11.16
C ASN A 72 9.09 -14.79 -12.04
N LEU A 73 8.56 -13.64 -11.67
CA LEU A 73 7.59 -12.89 -12.49
C LEU A 73 8.19 -12.39 -13.81
N ARG A 74 9.48 -12.00 -13.80
CA ARG A 74 10.19 -11.59 -15.03
C ARG A 74 10.50 -12.77 -15.96
N LYS A 75 10.84 -13.93 -15.42
CA LYS A 75 11.12 -15.15 -16.18
C LYS A 75 9.84 -15.78 -16.75
N ALA A 76 8.77 -15.78 -15.98
CA ALA A 76 7.50 -16.28 -16.40
C ALA A 76 6.76 -15.17 -17.17
N GLN A 77 6.28 -15.48 -18.39
CA GLN A 77 5.37 -14.57 -19.08
C GLN A 77 4.11 -14.41 -18.21
N VAL A 78 4.01 -13.25 -17.52
CA VAL A 78 2.96 -12.97 -16.52
C VAL A 78 1.57 -13.25 -17.06
N ASN A 79 1.33 -12.99 -18.36
CA ASN A 79 0.07 -13.25 -19.02
C ASN A 79 -0.35 -14.74 -19.04
N ARG A 80 0.55 -15.67 -18.75
CA ARG A 80 0.30 -17.12 -18.67
C ARG A 80 0.17 -17.63 -17.24
N LEU A 81 0.58 -16.84 -16.23
CA LEU A 81 0.50 -17.21 -14.82
C LEU A 81 -0.90 -16.94 -14.26
N ARG A 82 -1.61 -17.99 -13.87
CA ARG A 82 -2.88 -17.87 -13.15
C ARG A 82 -2.64 -17.64 -11.66
N TYR A 83 -1.76 -18.45 -11.08
CA TYR A 83 -1.42 -18.40 -9.66
C TYR A 83 0.08 -18.48 -9.46
N LEU A 84 0.58 -17.86 -8.40
CA LEU A 84 1.91 -18.05 -7.88
C LEU A 84 1.81 -18.74 -6.52
N TRP A 85 2.58 -19.80 -6.35
CA TRP A 85 2.66 -20.53 -5.09
C TRP A 85 3.94 -20.16 -4.38
N LEU A 86 3.81 -19.67 -3.15
CA LEU A 86 4.92 -19.48 -2.23
C LEU A 86 4.89 -20.59 -1.20
N ARG A 87 5.96 -21.35 -1.13
CA ARG A 87 6.10 -22.44 -0.17
C ARG A 87 7.22 -22.11 0.80
N SER A 88 6.96 -22.16 2.10
CA SER A 88 8.00 -22.04 3.11
C SER A 88 8.87 -23.30 3.11
N LEU A 89 10.15 -23.13 3.44
CA LEU A 89 10.99 -24.30 3.76
C LEU A 89 10.44 -24.94 5.06
N PRO A 90 10.25 -26.26 5.09
CA PRO A 90 9.77 -26.91 6.29
C PRO A 90 10.79 -26.74 7.41
N ALA A 91 10.39 -26.13 8.52
CA ALA A 91 11.17 -26.14 9.75
C ALA A 91 11.06 -27.55 10.38
N ARG A 92 12.09 -27.99 11.12
CA ARG A 92 12.12 -29.32 11.76
C ARG A 92 10.79 -29.59 12.47
N GLY A 93 10.07 -30.66 12.03
CA GLY A 93 8.83 -31.13 12.64
C GLY A 93 7.57 -30.27 12.38
N ARG A 94 7.62 -29.34 11.43
CA ARG A 94 6.44 -28.53 11.01
C ARG A 94 6.14 -28.73 9.54
N GLU A 95 4.87 -28.70 9.21
CA GLU A 95 4.42 -28.70 7.81
C GLU A 95 4.83 -27.40 7.10
N ALA A 96 5.06 -27.49 5.79
CA ALA A 96 5.34 -26.32 4.97
C ALA A 96 4.08 -25.46 4.84
N VAL A 97 4.22 -24.16 5.04
CA VAL A 97 3.13 -23.20 4.78
C VAL A 97 3.15 -22.87 3.29
N GLU A 98 2.00 -23.02 2.64
CA GLU A 98 1.82 -22.67 1.24
C GLU A 98 0.87 -21.47 1.12
N VAL A 99 1.28 -20.46 0.36
CA VAL A 99 0.47 -19.28 0.06
C VAL A 99 0.23 -19.22 -1.44
N ARG A 100 -1.03 -19.20 -1.84
CA ARG A 100 -1.46 -19.07 -3.23
C ARG A 100 -1.83 -17.62 -3.55
N ILE A 101 -1.15 -17.01 -4.50
CA ILE A 101 -1.37 -15.63 -4.93
C ILE A 101 -2.06 -15.65 -6.30
N PRO A 102 -3.24 -15.02 -6.46
CA PRO A 102 -3.99 -14.99 -7.71
C PRO A 102 -3.44 -13.90 -8.67
N VAL A 103 -2.26 -14.16 -9.27
CA VAL A 103 -1.52 -13.17 -10.09
C VAL A 103 -2.36 -12.61 -11.23
N ARG A 104 -3.13 -13.47 -11.92
CA ARG A 104 -3.98 -13.05 -13.03
C ARG A 104 -5.11 -12.11 -12.60
N GLU A 105 -5.71 -12.38 -11.46
CA GLU A 105 -6.77 -11.52 -10.90
C GLU A 105 -6.21 -10.16 -10.54
N LEU A 106 -5.05 -10.12 -9.86
CA LEU A 106 -4.35 -8.88 -9.53
C LEU A 106 -3.94 -8.09 -10.77
N ALA A 107 -3.48 -8.75 -11.84
CA ALA A 107 -3.16 -8.11 -13.11
C ALA A 107 -4.42 -7.50 -13.77
N ASN A 108 -5.53 -8.23 -13.80
CA ASN A 108 -6.79 -7.73 -14.35
C ASN A 108 -7.34 -6.54 -13.54
N GLU A 109 -7.17 -6.53 -12.21
CA GLU A 109 -7.52 -5.38 -11.38
C GLU A 109 -6.71 -4.15 -11.75
N ILE A 110 -5.39 -4.31 -11.95
CA ILE A 110 -4.52 -3.22 -12.39
C ILE A 110 -4.99 -2.68 -13.74
N GLU A 111 -5.24 -3.53 -14.72
CA GLU A 111 -5.71 -3.12 -16.05
C GLU A 111 -7.00 -2.30 -15.98
N LYS A 112 -7.97 -2.72 -15.16
CA LYS A 112 -9.22 -1.98 -14.94
C LYS A 112 -9.00 -0.61 -14.29
N GLN A 113 -7.93 -0.43 -13.51
CA GLN A 113 -7.62 0.80 -12.81
C GLN A 113 -6.65 1.72 -13.57
N LEU A 114 -6.01 1.23 -14.64
CA LEU A 114 -5.07 2.03 -15.46
C LEU A 114 -5.64 3.40 -15.89
N PRO A 115 -6.92 3.53 -16.32
CA PRO A 115 -7.49 4.81 -16.70
C PRO A 115 -7.47 5.86 -15.59
N ARG A 116 -7.40 5.45 -14.32
CA ARG A 116 -7.27 6.38 -13.19
C ARG A 116 -5.95 7.15 -13.19
N ALA A 117 -4.92 6.62 -13.83
CA ALA A 117 -3.63 7.31 -13.93
C ALA A 117 -3.74 8.62 -14.72
N ASP A 118 -4.64 8.67 -15.71
CA ASP A 118 -4.82 9.83 -16.59
C ASP A 118 -5.51 10.99 -15.89
N VAL A 119 -6.30 10.71 -14.86
CA VAL A 119 -7.00 11.72 -14.04
C VAL A 119 -6.00 12.50 -13.17
N TYR A 120 -4.88 11.87 -12.80
CA TYR A 120 -3.84 12.51 -12.00
C TYR A 120 -2.89 13.30 -12.88
N GLN A 121 -3.32 14.49 -13.29
CA GLN A 121 -2.45 15.44 -13.98
C GLN A 121 -1.27 15.81 -13.10
N ASP A 122 -0.10 15.92 -13.73
CA ASP A 122 1.11 16.43 -13.09
C ASP A 122 0.92 17.88 -12.65
N LEU A 123 0.51 18.08 -11.43
CA LEU A 123 0.64 19.41 -10.83
C LEU A 123 2.14 19.71 -10.68
N PRO A 124 2.63 20.82 -11.28
CA PRO A 124 4.02 21.20 -11.20
C PRO A 124 4.44 21.25 -9.72
N ARG A 125 5.54 20.55 -9.38
CA ARG A 125 6.10 20.60 -8.04
C ARG A 125 6.44 22.04 -7.67
N GLY A 126 5.93 22.49 -6.54
CA GLY A 126 6.38 23.71 -5.87
C GLY A 126 5.71 25.02 -6.29
N ARG A 127 4.83 25.06 -7.28
CA ARG A 127 3.99 26.24 -7.49
C ARG A 127 2.76 26.13 -6.60
N LYS A 128 2.86 26.72 -5.43
CA LYS A 128 1.71 26.96 -4.58
C LYS A 128 0.75 27.86 -5.35
N ARG A 129 -0.54 27.48 -5.41
CA ARG A 129 -1.59 28.26 -6.04
C ARG A 129 -1.48 29.72 -5.59
N PRO A 130 -1.51 30.74 -6.48
CA PRO A 130 -1.58 32.12 -6.07
C PRO A 130 -2.72 32.31 -5.05
N GLY A 131 -2.43 32.96 -3.92
CA GLY A 131 -3.43 33.15 -2.85
C GLY A 131 -3.51 32.03 -1.79
N TRP A 132 -2.76 30.93 -1.92
CA TRP A 132 -2.80 29.82 -0.96
C TRP A 132 -2.56 30.24 0.50
N LYS A 133 -1.77 31.31 0.76
CA LYS A 133 -1.54 31.84 2.11
C LYS A 133 -2.81 32.44 2.69
N ARG A 134 -3.62 33.14 1.88
CA ARG A 134 -4.92 33.65 2.28
C ARG A 134 -5.92 32.55 2.55
N ASP A 135 -5.96 31.54 1.68
CA ASP A 135 -6.83 30.40 1.85
C ASP A 135 -6.47 29.61 3.10
N PHE A 136 -5.17 29.41 3.34
CA PHE A 136 -4.65 28.76 4.55
C PHE A 136 -4.96 29.56 5.84
N ALA A 137 -4.75 30.89 5.82
CA ALA A 137 -5.09 31.76 6.96
C ALA A 137 -6.60 31.68 7.26
N ARG A 138 -7.44 31.76 6.23
CA ARG A 138 -8.90 31.62 6.40
C ARG A 138 -9.30 30.26 6.96
N SER A 139 -8.63 29.19 6.52
CA SER A 139 -8.89 27.83 7.08
C SER A 139 -8.42 27.72 8.52
N LEU A 140 -7.34 28.40 8.90
CA LEU A 140 -6.89 28.47 10.30
C LEU A 140 -7.84 29.28 11.18
N GLU A 141 -8.35 30.40 10.67
CA GLU A 141 -9.33 31.22 11.38
C GLU A 141 -10.65 30.45 11.59
N ALA A 142 -11.12 29.74 10.58
CA ALA A 142 -12.30 28.88 10.71
C ALA A 142 -12.06 27.75 11.74
N ALA A 143 -10.94 27.06 11.66
CA ALA A 143 -10.59 26.01 12.63
C ALA A 143 -10.41 26.58 14.07
N ALA A 144 -9.88 27.78 14.20
CA ALA A 144 -9.80 28.46 15.50
C ALA A 144 -11.18 28.80 16.05
N GLY A 145 -12.12 29.18 15.16
CA GLY A 145 -13.53 29.37 15.52
C GLY A 145 -14.21 28.11 16.04
N ASP A 146 -13.98 26.98 15.36
CA ASP A 146 -14.49 25.67 15.76
C ASP A 146 -13.92 25.16 17.09
N LEU A 147 -12.72 25.64 17.46
CA LEU A 147 -12.07 25.31 18.72
C LEU A 147 -12.39 26.27 19.87
N LEU A 148 -13.20 27.31 19.63
CA LEU A 148 -13.66 28.23 20.68
C LEU A 148 -14.46 27.44 21.72
N GLY A 149 -13.92 27.39 22.96
CA GLY A 149 -14.52 26.64 24.06
C GLY A 149 -13.95 25.24 24.30
N VAL A 150 -13.07 24.75 23.42
CA VAL A 150 -12.39 23.46 23.62
C VAL A 150 -11.17 23.66 24.53
N THR A 151 -11.16 22.98 25.65
CA THR A 151 -10.04 23.04 26.60
C THR A 151 -8.86 22.18 26.14
N LYS A 152 -7.65 22.57 26.60
CA LYS A 152 -6.43 21.76 26.33
C LYS A 152 -6.61 20.30 26.77
N SER A 153 -7.30 20.07 27.89
CA SER A 153 -7.56 18.73 28.42
C SER A 153 -8.40 17.89 27.45
N GLN A 154 -9.47 18.47 26.88
CA GLN A 154 -10.31 17.79 25.88
C GLN A 154 -9.53 17.42 24.60
N ILE A 155 -8.64 18.31 24.14
CA ILE A 155 -7.78 18.02 22.99
C ILE A 155 -6.85 16.84 23.30
N VAL A 156 -6.20 16.85 24.47
CA VAL A 156 -5.29 15.76 24.87
C VAL A 156 -6.03 14.43 25.01
N GLU A 157 -7.23 14.45 25.60
CA GLU A 157 -8.08 13.27 25.76
C GLU A 157 -8.52 12.70 24.41
N THR A 158 -8.99 13.55 23.48
CA THR A 158 -9.38 13.15 22.12
C THR A 158 -8.22 12.55 21.35
N ILE A 159 -7.02 13.16 21.42
CA ILE A 159 -5.82 12.61 20.80
C ILE A 159 -5.42 11.28 21.44
N GLY A 160 -5.55 11.16 22.77
CA GLY A 160 -5.29 9.94 23.52
C GLY A 160 -6.24 8.80 23.08
N ALA A 161 -7.53 9.07 23.00
CA ALA A 161 -8.56 8.13 22.55
C ALA A 161 -8.31 7.68 21.11
N TYR A 162 -8.03 8.61 20.18
CA TYR A 162 -7.69 8.27 18.79
C TYR A 162 -6.45 7.40 18.68
N ARG A 163 -5.39 7.69 19.46
CA ARG A 163 -4.17 6.87 19.48
C ARG A 163 -4.39 5.48 20.06
N ALA A 164 -5.24 5.36 21.08
CA ALA A 164 -5.61 4.08 21.68
C ALA A 164 -6.40 3.21 20.72
N ASP A 165 -7.38 3.81 20.00
CA ASP A 165 -8.17 3.12 18.99
C ASP A 165 -7.31 2.62 17.81
N LYS A 166 -6.38 3.44 17.37
CA LYS A 166 -5.43 3.08 16.30
C LYS A 166 -4.46 1.95 16.70
N LYS A 167 -4.28 1.68 18.00
CA LYS A 167 -3.45 0.59 18.54
C LYS A 167 -4.25 -0.69 18.80
N ARG A 168 -5.58 -0.67 18.66
CA ARG A 168 -6.37 -1.89 18.78
C ARG A 168 -6.00 -2.86 17.67
N LEU A 169 -5.54 -4.03 18.08
CA LEU A 169 -5.35 -5.15 17.17
C LEU A 169 -6.72 -5.61 16.67
N PRO A 170 -6.86 -5.98 15.39
CA PRO A 170 -8.10 -6.56 14.89
C PRO A 170 -8.40 -7.83 15.68
N GLU A 171 -9.65 -8.01 16.11
CA GLU A 171 -10.11 -9.26 16.70
C GLU A 171 -10.03 -10.38 15.66
N ILE A 172 -9.22 -11.39 15.97
CA ILE A 172 -9.13 -12.59 15.13
C ILE A 172 -10.22 -13.53 15.57
N THR A 173 -11.32 -13.58 14.83
CA THR A 173 -12.35 -14.62 14.99
C THR A 173 -11.91 -15.89 14.27
N VAL A 174 -11.58 -16.93 15.03
CA VAL A 174 -11.32 -18.26 14.48
C VAL A 174 -12.67 -18.94 14.23
N ALA A 175 -13.11 -18.97 12.96
CA ALA A 175 -14.24 -19.78 12.57
C ALA A 175 -13.83 -21.26 12.55
N THR A 176 -14.13 -22.01 13.59
CA THR A 176 -14.05 -23.47 13.58
C THR A 176 -15.19 -24.01 12.71
N SER A 177 -14.88 -24.52 11.52
CA SER A 177 -15.86 -25.27 10.74
C SER A 177 -16.24 -26.52 11.55
N ARG A 178 -17.45 -26.55 12.12
CA ARG A 178 -18.07 -27.80 12.54
C ARG A 178 -18.24 -28.69 11.31
N LYS A 179 -17.48 -29.77 11.23
CA LYS A 179 -17.85 -30.87 10.33
C LYS A 179 -19.20 -31.38 10.81
N SER A 180 -20.25 -31.15 10.02
CA SER A 180 -21.50 -31.86 10.16
C SER A 180 -21.19 -33.34 9.82
N ALA A 181 -21.46 -34.21 10.80
CA ALA A 181 -21.48 -35.65 10.61
C ALA A 181 -22.66 -36.03 9.72
#